data_62b14400d8aa0a222bf29dad16cc434b
#
_entry.id   62b14400d8aa0a222bf29dad16cc434b
#
_cell.length_a   1.000
_cell.length_b   1.000
_cell.length_c   1.000
_cell.angle_alpha   90.00
_cell.angle_beta   90.00
_cell.angle_gamma   90.00
#
_symmetry.space_group_name_H-M   'P 1'
#
loop_
_entity.id
_entity.type
_entity.pdbx_description
1 polymer ?
#
loop_
_entity_poly.entity_id
_entity_poly.type
_entity_poly.pdbx_seq_one_letter_code
_entity_poly.pdbx_strand_id
1 'polypeptide(L)'
;MLYLRKEHARNLRYKNGDQWCDKVPDPENPGKMIREDALISRSGKIPLKHNYLQQYIRNIHGQLLSSPTQTVVYARSKDDQPLGEMLTNALQSCHQLNKVRKLDINVVEELCLTGLACAKVRFDYWSTKNRTVGKIDLVNINRLFFNKDIEDPRLNDIRRIGEIHDYTFDDLVRNFTINREDVQALREIYGVCHDPAKLESIYMQTAERLQNLNFLFCNDLGKYRVIEVWERVGRWVLYVHDYADGTEEVYTDLTMQEVEAINNQRLEQGTAVGLAPEAVKLVYAQEQYEYYWRVKYLTPNGHCIKEMETPYTHEEHPYVLAAMPIIDGQFKAVMSDIVDIQRYINRLLTLLDFIIGSSAKGLLMVPQECIPDDMDIKDFAREYVKVNGVILLKKGAGDKLPKQIATNSTNIGAWELFNTEMTIMQQISGLNGAIQGQTPHANTPSSLYAQQAQYSAQNFVVLFENYNMFCEERDEKLLKVLMQFYTTRRYVDINGKSVSELAKYYEPEMARKIVDFNLTTSKSTDTPVFRQLTDDLLMKLLESGRIPLEIFLKNCSIPGAEKIQAELKTFSEQAAAGQIDPDRLQMLQQAAQQNADPKAMDMLKRYMDAAQ
;
A
#
# COMPACT_ATOMS: atom_id res chain seq x y z
N MET A 1 -14.12 -5.77 -12.74
CA MET A 1 -14.01 -4.35 -12.28
C MET A 1 -15.27 -3.83 -11.59
N LEU A 2 -16.49 -3.97 -12.12
CA LEU A 2 -17.70 -3.47 -11.45
C LEU A 2 -17.92 -4.11 -10.06
N TYR A 3 -17.72 -5.42 -9.97
CA TYR A 3 -17.79 -6.17 -8.71
C TYR A 3 -16.77 -5.61 -7.70
N LEU A 4 -15.50 -5.47 -8.09
CA LEU A 4 -14.43 -4.92 -7.24
C LEU A 4 -14.78 -3.53 -6.68
N ARG A 5 -15.34 -2.65 -7.52
CA ARG A 5 -15.74 -1.31 -7.08
C ARG A 5 -16.88 -1.33 -6.07
N LYS A 6 -17.87 -2.22 -6.26
CA LYS A 6 -18.97 -2.39 -5.30
C LYS A 6 -18.44 -2.92 -3.97
N GLU A 7 -17.55 -3.90 -4.03
CA GLU A 7 -16.93 -4.50 -2.86
C GLU A 7 -16.04 -3.48 -2.13
N HIS A 8 -15.18 -2.75 -2.86
CA HIS A 8 -14.41 -1.64 -2.30
C HIS A 8 -15.29 -0.64 -1.57
N ALA A 9 -16.36 -0.15 -2.22
CA ALA A 9 -17.26 0.82 -1.63
C ALA A 9 -17.96 0.26 -0.37
N ARG A 10 -18.38 -1.01 -0.39
CA ARG A 10 -18.96 -1.69 0.77
C ARG A 10 -17.96 -1.79 1.92
N ASN A 11 -16.79 -2.36 1.67
CA ASN A 11 -15.75 -2.60 2.67
C ASN A 11 -15.23 -1.29 3.27
N LEU A 12 -15.06 -0.25 2.44
CA LEU A 12 -14.67 1.09 2.90
C LEU A 12 -15.71 1.70 3.85
N ARG A 13 -17.01 1.52 3.58
CA ARG A 13 -18.08 1.99 4.47
C ARG A 13 -18.04 1.25 5.80
N TYR A 14 -17.91 -0.08 5.79
CA TYR A 14 -17.77 -0.87 7.00
C TYR A 14 -16.56 -0.45 7.82
N LYS A 15 -15.39 -0.29 7.20
CA LYS A 15 -14.18 0.22 7.85
C LYS A 15 -14.39 1.58 8.50
N ASN A 16 -15.05 2.49 7.80
CA ASN A 16 -15.30 3.86 8.27
C ASN A 16 -16.44 3.97 9.30
N GLY A 17 -17.02 2.83 9.72
CA GLY A 17 -18.03 2.77 10.77
C GLY A 17 -19.48 2.90 10.29
N ASP A 18 -19.74 2.92 8.99
CA ASP A 18 -21.10 2.77 8.43
C ASP A 18 -21.41 1.28 8.25
N GLN A 19 -21.55 0.58 9.37
CA GLN A 19 -21.65 -0.88 9.42
C GLN A 19 -23.07 -1.43 9.21
N TRP A 20 -24.02 -0.55 8.97
CA TRP A 20 -25.40 -0.87 8.65
C TRP A 20 -25.76 -0.45 7.22
N CYS A 21 -24.75 -0.32 6.35
CA CYS A 21 -24.94 0.18 4.99
C CYS A 21 -25.62 -0.81 4.03
N ASP A 22 -25.64 -2.07 4.37
CA ASP A 22 -26.27 -3.09 3.54
C ASP A 22 -27.79 -2.89 3.46
N LYS A 23 -28.33 -3.20 2.30
CA LYS A 23 -29.76 -3.12 2.05
C LYS A 23 -30.39 -4.50 2.23
N VAL A 24 -31.51 -4.52 2.92
CA VAL A 24 -32.33 -5.71 3.17
C VAL A 24 -33.73 -5.51 2.59
N PRO A 25 -34.45 -6.58 2.23
CA PRO A 25 -35.84 -6.47 1.79
C PRO A 25 -36.70 -5.79 2.87
N ASP A 26 -37.56 -4.86 2.46
CA ASP A 26 -38.55 -4.25 3.35
C ASP A 26 -39.74 -5.19 3.60
N PRO A 27 -39.99 -5.65 4.82
CA PRO A 27 -41.11 -6.52 5.11
C PRO A 27 -42.48 -5.87 4.84
N GLU A 28 -42.59 -4.54 4.96
CA GLU A 28 -43.82 -3.79 4.78
C GLU A 28 -44.09 -3.44 3.32
N ASN A 29 -43.04 -3.40 2.48
CA ASN A 29 -43.13 -3.03 1.07
C ASN A 29 -42.39 -4.07 0.21
N PRO A 30 -43.07 -5.16 -0.23
CA PRO A 30 -42.46 -6.18 -1.07
C PRO A 30 -41.86 -5.57 -2.34
N GLY A 31 -40.58 -5.90 -2.59
CA GLY A 31 -39.82 -5.38 -3.75
C GLY A 31 -38.99 -4.11 -3.49
N LYS A 32 -39.14 -3.46 -2.34
CA LYS A 32 -38.25 -2.36 -1.93
C LYS A 32 -37.12 -2.88 -1.05
N MET A 33 -35.96 -2.26 -1.20
CA MET A 33 -34.78 -2.52 -0.38
C MET A 33 -34.53 -1.33 0.53
N ILE A 34 -34.44 -1.54 1.83
CA ILE A 34 -34.14 -0.51 2.83
C ILE A 34 -32.80 -0.78 3.51
N ARG A 35 -32.20 0.24 4.10
CA ARG A 35 -31.01 0.07 4.93
C ARG A 35 -31.33 -0.74 6.18
N GLU A 36 -30.41 -1.56 6.62
CA GLU A 36 -30.57 -2.43 7.77
C GLU A 36 -30.79 -1.64 9.08
N ASP A 37 -30.12 -0.50 9.27
CA ASP A 37 -30.33 0.39 10.42
C ASP A 37 -31.78 0.92 10.49
N ALA A 38 -32.37 1.25 9.35
CA ALA A 38 -33.75 1.71 9.29
C ALA A 38 -34.74 0.58 9.66
N LEU A 39 -34.47 -0.65 9.24
CA LEU A 39 -35.29 -1.81 9.63
C LEU A 39 -35.21 -2.09 11.12
N ILE A 40 -34.00 -2.05 11.69
CA ILE A 40 -33.77 -2.24 13.14
C ILE A 40 -34.50 -1.15 13.94
N SER A 41 -34.40 0.12 13.53
CA SER A 41 -35.05 1.23 14.18
C SER A 41 -36.58 1.15 14.15
N ARG A 42 -37.15 0.69 13.02
CA ARG A 42 -38.61 0.43 12.92
C ARG A 42 -39.10 -0.64 13.90
N SER A 43 -38.25 -1.63 14.21
CA SER A 43 -38.56 -2.64 15.21
C SER A 43 -38.42 -2.17 16.67
N GLY A 44 -38.21 -0.86 16.90
CA GLY A 44 -38.06 -0.28 18.21
C GLY A 44 -36.70 -0.54 18.88
N LYS A 45 -35.71 -1.01 18.12
CA LYS A 45 -34.35 -1.29 18.60
C LYS A 45 -33.40 -0.17 18.19
N ILE A 46 -32.34 0.02 18.97
CA ILE A 46 -31.29 0.97 18.66
C ILE A 46 -30.17 0.22 17.94
N PRO A 47 -29.81 0.60 16.69
CA PRO A 47 -28.75 -0.10 15.96
C PRO A 47 -27.38 0.22 16.58
N LEU A 48 -26.88 -0.67 17.42
CA LEU A 48 -25.58 -0.57 18.06
C LEU A 48 -24.48 -1.11 17.13
N LYS A 49 -23.28 -0.57 17.24
CA LYS A 49 -22.15 -0.99 16.45
C LYS A 49 -20.83 -0.87 17.20
N HIS A 50 -19.95 -1.85 17.02
CA HIS A 50 -18.53 -1.79 17.36
C HIS A 50 -17.71 -2.00 16.10
N ASN A 51 -16.67 -1.21 15.89
CA ASN A 51 -15.88 -1.27 14.67
C ASN A 51 -14.59 -2.08 14.87
N TYR A 52 -14.71 -3.40 14.88
CA TYR A 52 -13.55 -4.31 14.97
C TYR A 52 -12.75 -4.35 13.66
N LEU A 53 -13.39 -4.09 12.50
CA LEU A 53 -12.71 -4.05 11.20
C LEU A 53 -11.67 -2.94 11.14
N GLN A 54 -11.95 -1.79 11.71
CA GLN A 54 -10.95 -0.71 11.76
C GLN A 54 -9.77 -1.08 12.68
N GLN A 55 -10.04 -1.78 13.78
CA GLN A 55 -8.99 -2.31 14.66
C GLN A 55 -8.13 -3.33 13.93
N TYR A 56 -8.75 -4.22 13.13
CA TYR A 56 -8.06 -5.19 12.29
C TYR A 56 -7.06 -4.51 11.34
N ILE A 57 -7.50 -3.53 10.56
CA ILE A 57 -6.63 -2.79 9.64
C ILE A 57 -5.52 -2.05 10.38
N ARG A 58 -5.83 -1.41 11.52
CA ARG A 58 -4.81 -0.72 12.34
C ARG A 58 -3.72 -1.66 12.83
N ASN A 59 -4.08 -2.89 13.19
CA ASN A 59 -3.10 -3.90 13.61
C ASN A 59 -2.20 -4.33 12.45
N ILE A 60 -2.76 -4.51 11.24
CA ILE A 60 -1.97 -4.78 10.03
C ILE A 60 -1.01 -3.62 9.73
N HIS A 61 -1.48 -2.37 9.80
CA HIS A 61 -0.62 -1.20 9.64
C HIS A 61 0.48 -1.14 10.71
N GLY A 62 0.14 -1.45 11.97
CA GLY A 62 1.13 -1.55 13.04
C GLY A 62 2.20 -2.60 12.76
N GLN A 63 1.81 -3.76 12.26
CA GLN A 63 2.72 -4.84 11.87
C GLN A 63 3.64 -4.42 10.70
N LEU A 64 3.08 -3.77 9.67
CA LEU A 64 3.85 -3.23 8.55
C LEU A 64 4.89 -2.21 9.01
N LEU A 65 4.49 -1.29 9.89
CA LEU A 65 5.37 -0.23 10.37
C LEU A 65 6.42 -0.71 11.39
N SER A 66 6.13 -1.78 12.13
CA SER A 66 7.07 -2.38 13.09
C SER A 66 8.18 -3.18 12.40
N SER A 67 7.92 -3.68 11.19
CA SER A 67 8.88 -4.48 10.42
C SER A 67 9.05 -3.90 9.01
N PRO A 68 9.60 -2.67 8.86
CA PRO A 68 9.77 -2.07 7.55
C PRO A 68 10.73 -2.90 6.71
N THR A 69 10.36 -3.11 5.46
CA THR A 69 11.19 -3.75 4.44
C THR A 69 11.90 -2.70 3.61
N GLN A 70 13.09 -3.02 3.13
CA GLN A 70 13.84 -2.19 2.20
C GLN A 70 14.27 -3.05 1.02
N THR A 71 14.13 -2.52 -0.17
CA THR A 71 14.64 -3.15 -1.37
C THR A 71 16.12 -2.85 -1.50
N VAL A 72 16.91 -3.89 -1.71
CA VAL A 72 18.36 -3.82 -1.90
C VAL A 72 18.69 -4.36 -3.29
N VAL A 73 19.54 -3.63 -4.00
CA VAL A 73 20.03 -4.00 -5.32
C VAL A 73 21.31 -4.80 -5.18
N TYR A 74 21.31 -6.03 -5.65
CA TYR A 74 22.49 -6.87 -5.70
C TYR A 74 23.00 -6.96 -7.13
N ALA A 75 24.25 -6.56 -7.34
CA ALA A 75 24.94 -6.84 -8.59
C ALA A 75 25.31 -8.34 -8.64
N ARG A 76 25.16 -8.96 -9.81
CA ARG A 76 25.52 -10.39 -9.98
C ARG A 76 27.02 -10.63 -9.91
N SER A 77 27.85 -9.65 -10.30
CA SER A 77 29.30 -9.71 -10.21
C SER A 77 29.80 -9.13 -8.89
N LYS A 78 30.85 -9.71 -8.34
CA LYS A 78 31.50 -9.14 -7.12
C LYS A 78 32.17 -7.80 -7.36
N ASP A 79 32.64 -7.58 -8.58
CA ASP A 79 33.31 -6.33 -8.96
C ASP A 79 32.34 -5.16 -9.07
N ASP A 80 31.03 -5.46 -9.27
CA ASP A 80 29.96 -4.48 -9.40
C ASP A 80 29.22 -4.20 -8.07
N GLN A 81 29.67 -4.77 -6.94
CA GLN A 81 29.07 -4.50 -5.62
C GLN A 81 28.95 -3.00 -5.28
N PRO A 82 29.95 -2.15 -5.52
CA PRO A 82 29.82 -0.72 -5.27
C PRO A 82 28.74 -0.04 -6.12
N LEU A 83 28.49 -0.56 -7.30
CA LEU A 83 27.43 -0.09 -8.20
C LEU A 83 26.05 -0.51 -7.68
N GLY A 84 25.89 -1.73 -7.17
CA GLY A 84 24.67 -2.17 -6.49
C GLY A 84 24.33 -1.30 -5.28
N GLU A 85 25.32 -0.93 -4.48
CA GLU A 85 25.16 -0.01 -3.35
C GLU A 85 24.74 1.40 -3.83
N MET A 86 25.35 1.91 -4.90
CA MET A 86 24.97 3.18 -5.52
C MET A 86 23.50 3.18 -5.98
N LEU A 87 23.07 2.13 -6.67
CA LEU A 87 21.69 1.99 -7.14
C LEU A 87 20.71 1.87 -5.96
N THR A 88 21.07 1.14 -4.92
CA THR A 88 20.28 1.03 -3.68
C THR A 88 20.10 2.42 -3.04
N ASN A 89 21.15 3.21 -2.94
CA ASN A 89 21.08 4.55 -2.39
C ASN A 89 20.24 5.49 -3.26
N ALA A 90 20.35 5.39 -4.59
CA ALA A 90 19.51 6.15 -5.51
C ALA A 90 18.04 5.82 -5.36
N LEU A 91 17.70 4.54 -5.21
CA LEU A 91 16.35 4.05 -4.97
C LEU A 91 15.81 4.58 -3.64
N GLN A 92 16.57 4.45 -2.55
CA GLN A 92 16.18 4.94 -1.22
C GLN A 92 15.97 6.46 -1.19
N SER A 93 16.84 7.22 -1.89
CA SER A 93 16.69 8.66 -2.06
C SER A 93 15.37 8.99 -2.76
N CYS A 94 15.02 8.26 -3.81
CA CYS A 94 13.76 8.42 -4.52
C CYS A 94 12.56 8.06 -3.63
N HIS A 95 12.64 6.99 -2.84
CA HIS A 95 11.62 6.59 -1.88
C HIS A 95 11.34 7.68 -0.83
N GLN A 96 12.40 8.31 -0.30
CA GLN A 96 12.27 9.38 0.68
C GLN A 96 11.57 10.61 0.08
N LEU A 97 11.95 11.00 -1.14
CA LEU A 97 11.33 12.12 -1.86
C LEU A 97 9.85 11.88 -2.17
N ASN A 98 9.49 10.66 -2.51
CA ASN A 98 8.11 10.25 -2.78
C ASN A 98 7.31 9.92 -1.51
N LYS A 99 7.94 9.90 -0.32
CA LYS A 99 7.31 9.50 0.95
C LYS A 99 6.65 8.11 0.86
N VAL A 100 7.34 7.16 0.26
CA VAL A 100 6.83 5.84 -0.11
C VAL A 100 6.18 5.11 1.05
N ARG A 101 6.68 5.24 2.29
CA ARG A 101 6.05 4.66 3.49
C ARG A 101 4.57 5.02 3.66
N LYS A 102 4.14 6.23 3.22
CA LYS A 102 2.72 6.61 3.27
C LYS A 102 1.91 5.92 2.17
N LEU A 103 2.52 5.73 1.01
CA LEU A 103 1.89 5.01 -0.11
C LEU A 103 1.74 3.53 0.23
N ASP A 104 2.74 2.94 0.85
CA ASP A 104 2.78 1.53 1.25
C ASP A 104 1.66 1.16 2.23
N ILE A 105 1.39 2.04 3.21
CA ILE A 105 0.24 1.87 4.11
C ILE A 105 -1.07 1.79 3.31
N ASN A 106 -1.25 2.68 2.34
CA ASN A 106 -2.45 2.70 1.51
C ASN A 106 -2.52 1.48 0.58
N VAL A 107 -1.39 1.00 0.05
CA VAL A 107 -1.33 -0.23 -0.76
C VAL A 107 -1.83 -1.43 0.05
N VAL A 108 -1.31 -1.62 1.25
CA VAL A 108 -1.74 -2.72 2.13
C VAL A 108 -3.22 -2.55 2.54
N GLU A 109 -3.68 -1.33 2.76
CA GLU A 109 -5.09 -1.05 3.03
C GLU A 109 -5.99 -1.44 1.85
N GLU A 110 -5.61 -1.07 0.62
CA GLU A 110 -6.36 -1.45 -0.60
C GLU A 110 -6.37 -2.96 -0.80
N LEU A 111 -5.26 -3.67 -0.55
CA LEU A 111 -5.22 -5.14 -0.55
C LEU A 111 -6.20 -5.75 0.45
N CYS A 112 -6.34 -5.15 1.64
CA CYS A 112 -7.33 -5.61 2.61
C CYS A 112 -8.77 -5.35 2.14
N LEU A 113 -9.03 -4.19 1.50
CA LEU A 113 -10.36 -3.76 1.09
C LEU A 113 -10.88 -4.45 -0.17
N THR A 114 -10.00 -4.74 -1.14
CA THR A 114 -10.38 -5.23 -2.48
C THR A 114 -9.65 -6.50 -2.91
N GLY A 115 -8.53 -6.83 -2.28
CA GLY A 115 -7.61 -7.85 -2.75
C GLY A 115 -6.74 -7.40 -3.93
N LEU A 116 -6.80 -6.13 -4.30
CA LEU A 116 -6.03 -5.54 -5.41
C LEU A 116 -5.58 -4.13 -5.03
N ALA A 117 -4.32 -3.81 -5.31
CA ALA A 117 -3.79 -2.45 -5.24
C ALA A 117 -2.97 -2.17 -6.49
N CYS A 118 -2.84 -0.90 -6.86
CA CYS A 118 -2.10 -0.50 -8.05
C CYS A 118 -1.29 0.77 -7.77
N ALA A 119 -0.04 0.77 -8.20
CA ALA A 119 0.79 1.97 -8.26
C ALA A 119 1.24 2.23 -9.69
N LYS A 120 1.56 3.46 -9.99
CA LYS A 120 2.09 3.93 -11.28
C LYS A 120 3.47 4.51 -11.05
N VAL A 121 4.46 3.96 -11.75
CA VAL A 121 5.84 4.45 -11.73
C VAL A 121 6.07 5.29 -12.97
N ARG A 122 6.39 6.56 -12.79
CA ARG A 122 6.60 7.49 -13.90
C ARG A 122 7.74 8.46 -13.61
N PHE A 123 8.19 9.13 -14.64
CA PHE A 123 9.15 10.23 -14.51
C PHE A 123 8.43 11.58 -14.58
N ASP A 124 8.77 12.50 -13.68
CA ASP A 124 8.20 13.86 -13.68
C ASP A 124 9.12 14.86 -14.36
N TYR A 125 8.83 15.16 -15.63
CA TYR A 125 9.57 16.14 -16.43
C TYR A 125 9.36 17.59 -15.97
N TRP A 126 8.26 17.86 -15.26
CA TRP A 126 7.80 19.22 -14.98
C TRP A 126 8.17 19.73 -13.59
N SER A 127 9.13 19.07 -12.92
CA SER A 127 9.60 19.54 -11.62
C SER A 127 10.20 20.94 -11.74
N THR A 128 9.52 21.95 -11.22
CA THR A 128 9.89 23.37 -11.25
C THR A 128 11.20 23.70 -10.55
N LYS A 129 11.81 22.74 -9.84
CA LYS A 129 13.04 22.92 -9.06
C LYS A 129 14.25 22.18 -9.62
N ASN A 130 14.32 21.91 -10.92
CA ASN A 130 15.40 21.12 -11.56
C ASN A 130 15.68 19.76 -10.89
N ARG A 131 14.73 19.23 -10.13
CA ARG A 131 14.79 17.91 -9.52
C ARG A 131 13.86 16.98 -10.29
N THR A 132 14.29 16.60 -11.48
CA THR A 132 13.68 15.49 -12.19
C THR A 132 13.78 14.25 -11.31
N VAL A 133 12.67 13.72 -10.87
CA VAL A 133 12.61 12.60 -9.94
C VAL A 133 11.69 11.55 -10.50
N GLY A 134 12.05 10.28 -10.34
CA GLY A 134 11.10 9.20 -10.53
C GLY A 134 9.93 9.38 -9.56
N LYS A 135 8.71 9.26 -10.02
CA LYS A 135 7.49 9.37 -9.22
C LYS A 135 6.78 8.06 -9.10
N ILE A 136 6.27 7.82 -7.89
CA ILE A 136 5.38 6.71 -7.57
C ILE A 136 4.06 7.32 -7.15
N ASP A 137 3.01 7.07 -7.91
CA ASP A 137 1.65 7.52 -7.61
C ASP A 137 0.76 6.30 -7.32
N LEU A 138 -0.04 6.36 -6.26
CA LEU A 138 -1.03 5.32 -5.99
C LEU A 138 -2.24 5.52 -6.92
N VAL A 139 -2.64 4.47 -7.61
CA VAL A 139 -3.78 4.49 -8.52
C VAL A 139 -5.05 4.12 -7.77
N ASN A 140 -6.07 4.95 -7.87
CA ASN A 140 -7.36 4.66 -7.26
C ASN A 140 -8.05 3.52 -8.00
N ILE A 141 -8.37 2.44 -7.30
CA ILE A 141 -9.03 1.24 -7.85
C ILE A 141 -10.34 1.57 -8.58
N ASN A 142 -11.07 2.62 -8.13
CA ASN A 142 -12.28 3.06 -8.81
C ASN A 142 -12.04 3.70 -10.17
N ARG A 143 -10.81 4.14 -10.47
CA ARG A 143 -10.38 4.76 -11.72
C ARG A 143 -9.56 3.82 -12.60
N LEU A 144 -9.09 2.71 -12.05
CA LEU A 144 -8.33 1.69 -12.74
C LEU A 144 -9.26 0.79 -13.57
N PHE A 145 -8.80 0.38 -14.74
CA PHE A 145 -9.43 -0.67 -15.54
C PHE A 145 -8.37 -1.52 -16.25
N PHE A 146 -8.70 -2.76 -16.49
CA PHE A 146 -7.87 -3.71 -17.24
C PHE A 146 -8.79 -4.76 -17.90
N ASN A 147 -8.21 -5.62 -18.76
CA ASN A 147 -8.97 -6.68 -19.42
C ASN A 147 -9.57 -7.66 -18.41
N LYS A 148 -10.67 -8.32 -18.81
CA LYS A 148 -11.43 -9.22 -17.94
C LYS A 148 -10.82 -10.62 -17.84
N ASP A 149 -10.08 -11.02 -18.87
CA ASP A 149 -9.62 -12.38 -19.09
C ASP A 149 -8.25 -12.61 -18.43
N ILE A 150 -8.17 -12.37 -17.11
CA ILE A 150 -6.95 -12.58 -16.34
C ILE A 150 -7.05 -13.92 -15.63
N GLU A 151 -6.14 -14.83 -15.97
CA GLU A 151 -6.02 -16.17 -15.40
C GLU A 151 -4.66 -16.38 -14.73
N ASP A 152 -3.60 -15.70 -15.21
CA ASP A 152 -2.27 -15.81 -14.63
C ASP A 152 -2.20 -15.10 -13.26
N PRO A 153 -1.86 -15.83 -12.17
CA PRO A 153 -1.68 -15.22 -10.85
C PRO A 153 -0.62 -14.12 -10.79
N ARG A 154 0.33 -14.13 -11.75
CA ARG A 154 1.39 -13.11 -11.87
C ARG A 154 0.96 -11.89 -12.67
N LEU A 155 -0.28 -11.87 -13.21
CA LEU A 155 -0.85 -10.80 -14.03
C LEU A 155 -0.12 -10.54 -15.38
N ASN A 156 0.66 -11.51 -15.88
CA ASN A 156 1.39 -11.38 -17.16
C ASN A 156 0.48 -11.41 -18.40
N ASP A 157 -0.76 -11.84 -18.23
CA ASP A 157 -1.79 -11.92 -19.27
C ASP A 157 -2.58 -10.61 -19.43
N ILE A 158 -2.17 -9.55 -18.76
CA ILE A 158 -2.73 -8.22 -18.96
C ILE A 158 -2.34 -7.73 -20.37
N ARG A 159 -3.36 -7.54 -21.22
CA ARG A 159 -3.20 -7.00 -22.57
C ARG A 159 -3.63 -5.54 -22.69
N ARG A 160 -4.44 -5.09 -21.75
CA ARG A 160 -4.94 -3.72 -21.70
C ARG A 160 -5.10 -3.28 -20.26
N ILE A 161 -4.51 -2.14 -19.92
CA ILE A 161 -4.62 -1.51 -18.60
C ILE A 161 -4.71 -0.01 -18.77
N GLY A 162 -5.39 0.67 -17.85
CA GLY A 162 -5.49 2.12 -17.94
C GLY A 162 -6.12 2.75 -16.73
N GLU A 163 -6.09 4.07 -16.73
CA GLU A 163 -6.59 4.92 -15.64
C GLU A 163 -7.41 6.09 -16.19
N ILE A 164 -8.41 6.52 -15.42
CA ILE A 164 -9.23 7.67 -15.71
C ILE A 164 -8.70 8.87 -14.94
N HIS A 165 -8.38 9.93 -15.66
CA HIS A 165 -7.92 11.20 -15.10
C HIS A 165 -8.97 12.29 -15.28
N ASP A 166 -9.10 13.16 -14.27
CA ASP A 166 -9.92 14.36 -14.31
C ASP A 166 -9.00 15.57 -14.14
N TYR A 167 -8.69 16.25 -15.24
CA TYR A 167 -7.77 17.37 -15.30
C TYR A 167 -8.52 18.70 -15.32
N THR A 168 -7.91 19.74 -14.78
CA THR A 168 -8.29 21.12 -15.12
C THR A 168 -7.88 21.43 -16.55
N PHE A 169 -8.44 22.48 -17.17
CA PHE A 169 -8.06 22.82 -18.53
C PHE A 169 -6.57 23.18 -18.65
N ASP A 170 -6.04 23.84 -17.63
CA ASP A 170 -4.62 24.22 -17.60
C ASP A 170 -3.71 22.99 -17.50
N ASP A 171 -4.13 21.94 -16.75
CA ASP A 171 -3.39 20.67 -16.69
C ASP A 171 -3.45 19.93 -18.03
N LEU A 172 -4.58 20.00 -18.77
CA LEU A 172 -4.68 19.43 -20.11
C LEU A 172 -3.72 20.13 -21.08
N VAL A 173 -3.72 21.45 -21.09
CA VAL A 173 -2.82 22.24 -21.93
C VAL A 173 -1.37 21.88 -21.61
N ARG A 174 -1.03 21.81 -20.32
CA ARG A 174 0.33 21.47 -19.88
C ARG A 174 0.80 20.07 -20.34
N ASN A 175 -0.10 19.07 -20.30
CA ASN A 175 0.27 17.68 -20.54
C ASN A 175 0.18 17.25 -22.00
N PHE A 176 -0.70 17.89 -22.79
CA PHE A 176 -1.04 17.41 -24.14
C PHE A 176 -0.78 18.41 -25.26
N THR A 177 -0.40 19.65 -24.97
CA THR A 177 -0.13 20.64 -26.01
C THR A 177 1.35 21.00 -26.06
N ILE A 178 1.82 21.25 -27.29
CA ILE A 178 3.16 21.77 -27.55
C ILE A 178 3.03 23.23 -28.03
N ASN A 179 2.02 23.53 -28.84
CA ASN A 179 1.82 24.81 -29.49
C ASN A 179 0.47 25.45 -29.08
N ARG A 180 0.31 26.74 -29.39
CA ARG A 180 -0.94 27.46 -29.14
C ARG A 180 -2.12 26.97 -29.99
N GLU A 181 -1.85 26.42 -31.16
CA GLU A 181 -2.88 25.85 -32.06
C GLU A 181 -3.50 24.59 -31.45
N ASP A 182 -2.70 23.74 -30.79
CA ASP A 182 -3.19 22.56 -30.10
C ASP A 182 -4.18 22.89 -28.98
N VAL A 183 -4.02 24.07 -28.34
CA VAL A 183 -4.94 24.54 -27.28
C VAL A 183 -6.33 24.79 -27.85
N GLN A 184 -6.40 25.34 -29.06
CA GLN A 184 -7.70 25.59 -29.70
C GLN A 184 -8.36 24.29 -30.15
N ALA A 185 -7.58 23.37 -30.72
CA ALA A 185 -8.05 22.02 -31.06
C ALA A 185 -8.61 21.28 -29.84
N LEU A 186 -7.93 21.35 -28.70
CA LEU A 186 -8.42 20.77 -27.44
C LEU A 186 -9.73 21.41 -26.97
N ARG A 187 -9.87 22.72 -27.09
CA ARG A 187 -11.13 23.41 -26.75
C ARG A 187 -12.29 22.96 -27.64
N GLU A 188 -12.06 22.77 -28.92
CA GLU A 188 -13.07 22.31 -29.87
C GLU A 188 -13.49 20.87 -29.56
N ILE A 189 -12.53 19.98 -29.33
CA ILE A 189 -12.79 18.56 -28.95
C ILE A 189 -13.64 18.49 -27.68
N TYR A 190 -13.28 19.22 -26.63
CA TYR A 190 -14.00 19.20 -25.36
C TYR A 190 -15.27 20.09 -25.38
N GLY A 191 -15.36 21.11 -26.23
CA GLY A 191 -16.56 21.91 -26.41
C GLY A 191 -17.75 21.08 -26.87
N VAL A 192 -17.51 20.09 -27.73
CA VAL A 192 -18.52 19.11 -28.15
C VAL A 192 -18.90 18.14 -27.03
N CYS A 193 -17.95 17.83 -26.12
CA CYS A 193 -18.19 16.92 -24.99
C CYS A 193 -18.97 17.57 -23.84
N HIS A 194 -18.93 18.89 -23.71
CA HIS A 194 -19.50 19.64 -22.57
C HIS A 194 -20.84 20.33 -22.89
N ASP A 195 -21.53 19.89 -23.92
CA ASP A 195 -22.86 20.42 -24.21
C ASP A 195 -23.85 20.01 -23.10
N PRO A 196 -24.32 20.94 -22.25
CA PRO A 196 -25.18 20.64 -21.11
C PRO A 196 -26.48 19.93 -21.51
N ALA A 197 -27.03 20.24 -22.69
CA ALA A 197 -28.27 19.65 -23.20
C ALA A 197 -28.08 18.15 -23.55
N LYS A 198 -26.90 17.77 -24.07
CA LYS A 198 -26.58 16.38 -24.35
C LYS A 198 -26.30 15.60 -23.05
N LEU A 199 -25.65 16.23 -22.09
CA LEU A 199 -25.41 15.66 -20.78
C LEU A 199 -26.73 15.36 -20.06
N GLU A 200 -27.69 16.29 -20.08
CA GLU A 200 -28.99 16.12 -19.41
C GLU A 200 -29.84 15.03 -20.07
N SER A 201 -29.84 14.90 -21.41
CA SER A 201 -30.53 13.83 -22.11
C SER A 201 -29.93 12.44 -21.85
N ILE A 202 -28.62 12.35 -21.68
CA ILE A 202 -27.91 11.12 -21.32
C ILE A 202 -28.14 10.78 -19.85
N TYR A 203 -28.21 11.78 -18.97
CA TYR A 203 -28.51 11.59 -17.53
C TYR A 203 -29.92 11.02 -17.32
N MET A 204 -30.91 11.52 -18.05
CA MET A 204 -32.30 11.06 -17.90
C MET A 204 -32.55 9.67 -18.47
N GLN A 205 -31.85 9.26 -19.53
CA GLN A 205 -32.02 7.91 -20.12
C GLN A 205 -31.29 6.80 -19.40
N THR A 206 -30.35 7.13 -18.52
CA THR A 206 -29.36 6.18 -18.01
C THR A 206 -29.24 6.17 -16.49
N ALA A 207 -30.20 6.71 -15.73
CA ALA A 207 -30.09 6.77 -14.26
C ALA A 207 -29.76 5.41 -13.61
N GLU A 208 -30.22 4.29 -14.14
CA GLU A 208 -29.84 2.94 -13.70
C GLU A 208 -28.55 2.42 -14.35
N ARG A 209 -28.26 2.80 -15.60
CA ARG A 209 -27.01 2.46 -16.29
C ARG A 209 -25.85 3.36 -15.88
N LEU A 210 -26.08 4.58 -15.44
CA LEU A 210 -25.06 5.55 -15.02
C LEU A 210 -24.32 5.17 -13.75
N GLN A 211 -24.90 4.39 -12.86
CA GLN A 211 -24.13 3.79 -11.75
C GLN A 211 -22.98 2.89 -12.26
N ASN A 212 -23.10 2.40 -13.50
CA ASN A 212 -22.12 1.52 -14.13
C ASN A 212 -21.16 2.25 -15.09
N LEU A 213 -21.42 3.51 -15.43
CA LEU A 213 -20.73 4.25 -16.48
C LEU A 213 -20.04 5.53 -15.98
N ASN A 214 -19.56 5.54 -14.74
CA ASN A 214 -18.71 6.63 -14.22
C ASN A 214 -17.39 6.81 -15.02
N PHE A 215 -17.18 6.01 -16.06
CA PHE A 215 -16.08 6.19 -17.00
C PHE A 215 -16.25 7.39 -17.93
N LEU A 216 -17.47 7.76 -18.28
CA LEU A 216 -17.72 8.71 -19.35
C LEU A 216 -17.87 10.16 -18.88
N PHE A 217 -18.24 10.38 -17.60
CA PHE A 217 -18.56 11.73 -17.14
C PHE A 217 -17.80 12.10 -15.88
N CYS A 218 -17.25 13.31 -15.88
CA CYS A 218 -16.72 13.93 -14.68
C CYS A 218 -17.86 14.54 -13.87
N ASN A 219 -17.95 14.22 -12.58
CA ASN A 219 -18.95 14.81 -11.69
C ASN A 219 -18.59 16.24 -11.25
N ASP A 220 -17.33 16.66 -11.46
CA ASP A 220 -16.85 17.98 -11.06
C ASP A 220 -17.00 18.97 -12.22
N LEU A 221 -17.73 20.04 -11.99
CA LEU A 221 -17.84 21.17 -12.92
C LEU A 221 -16.45 21.79 -13.15
N GLY A 222 -16.06 21.92 -14.42
CA GLY A 222 -14.77 22.52 -14.81
C GLY A 222 -13.60 21.55 -14.89
N LYS A 223 -13.82 20.24 -14.72
CA LYS A 223 -12.82 19.22 -15.00
C LYS A 223 -13.14 18.45 -16.28
N TYR A 224 -12.08 18.08 -16.96
CA TYR A 224 -12.09 17.38 -18.24
C TYR A 224 -11.54 15.98 -18.07
N ARG A 225 -12.31 14.99 -18.49
CA ARG A 225 -11.92 13.59 -18.34
C ARG A 225 -11.04 13.15 -19.49
N VAL A 226 -9.95 12.48 -19.14
CA VAL A 226 -9.03 11.80 -20.05
C VAL A 226 -8.94 10.34 -19.63
N ILE A 227 -9.08 9.44 -20.57
CA ILE A 227 -8.92 8.00 -20.38
C ILE A 227 -7.56 7.61 -20.94
N GLU A 228 -6.64 7.28 -20.07
CA GLU A 228 -5.33 6.75 -20.44
C GLU A 228 -5.44 5.24 -20.62
N VAL A 229 -5.12 4.75 -21.80
CA VAL A 229 -5.22 3.32 -22.15
C VAL A 229 -3.86 2.84 -22.62
N TRP A 230 -3.30 1.88 -21.93
CA TRP A 230 -2.15 1.11 -22.36
C TRP A 230 -2.63 -0.20 -22.97
N GLU A 231 -2.19 -0.48 -24.17
CA GLU A 231 -2.55 -1.72 -24.90
C GLU A 231 -1.32 -2.40 -25.47
N ARG A 232 -1.29 -3.70 -25.38
CA ARG A 232 -0.27 -4.55 -25.99
C ARG A 232 -0.68 -4.87 -27.42
N VAL A 233 0.10 -4.39 -28.38
CA VAL A 233 -0.18 -4.50 -29.81
C VAL A 233 0.96 -5.25 -30.47
N GLY A 234 0.66 -6.07 -31.46
CA GLY A 234 1.68 -6.77 -32.22
C GLY A 234 2.06 -6.02 -33.48
N ARG A 235 3.32 -6.11 -33.85
CA ARG A 235 3.88 -5.64 -35.12
C ARG A 235 4.88 -6.62 -35.67
N TRP A 236 5.05 -6.61 -36.98
CA TRP A 236 6.15 -7.32 -37.61
C TRP A 236 7.42 -6.48 -37.45
N VAL A 237 8.50 -7.11 -37.03
CA VAL A 237 9.84 -6.53 -36.90
C VAL A 237 10.83 -7.39 -37.63
N LEU A 238 11.90 -6.77 -38.09
CA LEU A 238 12.97 -7.46 -38.76
C LEU A 238 14.18 -7.53 -37.83
N TYR A 239 14.52 -8.73 -37.39
CA TYR A 239 15.76 -9.01 -36.69
C TYR A 239 16.88 -9.09 -37.72
N VAL A 240 17.84 -8.23 -37.59
CA VAL A 240 18.98 -8.12 -38.51
C VAL A 240 20.26 -8.42 -37.74
N HIS A 241 20.98 -9.43 -38.20
CA HIS A 241 22.33 -9.74 -37.77
C HIS A 241 23.31 -9.43 -38.89
N ASP A 242 24.17 -8.45 -38.65
CA ASP A 242 25.21 -8.09 -39.62
C ASP A 242 26.52 -8.80 -39.30
N TYR A 243 26.88 -9.76 -40.16
CA TYR A 243 28.12 -10.52 -40.00
C TYR A 243 29.40 -9.68 -40.24
N ALA A 244 29.28 -8.45 -40.78
CA ALA A 244 30.44 -7.59 -40.96
C ALA A 244 30.92 -6.96 -39.66
N ASP A 245 29.95 -6.45 -38.87
CA ASP A 245 30.20 -5.70 -37.64
C ASP A 245 29.89 -6.54 -36.40
N GLY A 246 29.17 -7.68 -36.57
CA GLY A 246 28.69 -8.51 -35.47
C GLY A 246 27.55 -7.82 -34.65
N THR A 247 26.88 -6.85 -35.27
CA THR A 247 25.75 -6.14 -34.64
C THR A 247 24.46 -6.92 -34.82
N GLU A 248 23.64 -6.92 -33.75
CA GLU A 248 22.26 -7.45 -33.77
C GLU A 248 21.33 -6.29 -33.46
N GLU A 249 20.46 -5.98 -34.42
CA GLU A 249 19.50 -4.86 -34.27
C GLU A 249 18.12 -5.26 -34.75
N VAL A 250 17.11 -4.62 -34.15
CA VAL A 250 15.70 -4.85 -34.49
C VAL A 250 15.17 -3.64 -35.24
N TYR A 251 14.70 -3.84 -36.46
CA TYR A 251 14.16 -2.75 -37.27
C TYR A 251 12.66 -2.92 -37.48
N THR A 252 11.94 -1.81 -37.34
CA THR A 252 10.50 -1.73 -37.60
C THR A 252 10.18 -1.25 -39.02
N ASP A 253 11.08 -0.47 -39.58
CA ASP A 253 10.85 0.23 -40.86
C ASP A 253 11.61 -0.40 -42.03
N LEU A 254 12.51 -1.36 -41.74
CA LEU A 254 13.30 -2.06 -42.78
C LEU A 254 12.50 -3.22 -43.34
N THR A 255 12.56 -3.39 -44.65
CA THR A 255 11.91 -4.51 -45.36
C THR A 255 12.93 -5.56 -45.82
N MET A 256 12.49 -6.84 -45.98
CA MET A 256 13.36 -7.90 -46.52
C MET A 256 13.96 -7.54 -47.87
N GLN A 257 13.22 -6.79 -48.71
CA GLN A 257 13.71 -6.36 -50.03
C GLN A 257 14.91 -5.39 -49.92
N GLU A 258 14.88 -4.50 -48.90
CA GLU A 258 16.00 -3.59 -48.64
C GLU A 258 17.23 -4.34 -48.13
N VAL A 259 17.04 -5.37 -47.30
CA VAL A 259 18.15 -6.22 -46.83
C VAL A 259 18.75 -7.01 -48.02
N GLU A 260 17.91 -7.54 -48.91
CA GLU A 260 18.39 -8.20 -50.15
C GLU A 260 19.18 -7.21 -51.02
N ALA A 261 18.71 -5.97 -51.17
CA ALA A 261 19.43 -4.94 -51.91
C ALA A 261 20.79 -4.63 -51.29
N ILE A 262 20.87 -4.53 -49.96
CA ILE A 262 22.14 -4.33 -49.25
C ILE A 262 23.08 -5.52 -49.46
N ASN A 263 22.57 -6.74 -49.40
CA ASN A 263 23.36 -7.94 -49.63
C ASN A 263 23.87 -8.04 -51.08
N ASN A 264 23.04 -7.72 -52.08
CA ASN A 264 23.44 -7.67 -53.47
C ASN A 264 24.53 -6.62 -53.70
N GLN A 265 24.39 -5.44 -53.12
CA GLN A 265 25.41 -4.40 -53.19
C GLN A 265 26.74 -4.84 -52.55
N ARG A 266 26.72 -5.54 -51.43
CA ARG A 266 27.92 -6.11 -50.78
C ARG A 266 28.58 -7.18 -51.61
N LEU A 267 27.80 -8.03 -52.25
CA LEU A 267 28.28 -9.06 -53.17
C LEU A 267 28.97 -8.45 -54.40
N GLU A 268 28.36 -7.41 -55.01
CA GLU A 268 28.96 -6.68 -56.13
C GLU A 268 30.28 -6.01 -55.74
N GLN A 269 30.33 -5.36 -54.60
CA GLN A 269 31.54 -4.73 -54.07
C GLN A 269 32.64 -5.76 -53.75
N GLY A 270 32.26 -6.90 -53.14
CA GLY A 270 33.19 -7.99 -52.83
C GLY A 270 33.80 -8.63 -54.09
N THR A 271 32.97 -8.86 -55.12
CA THR A 271 33.45 -9.41 -56.41
C THR A 271 34.33 -8.40 -57.14
N ALA A 272 34.05 -7.10 -57.08
CA ALA A 272 34.91 -6.06 -57.64
C ALA A 272 36.31 -5.98 -56.99
N VAL A 273 36.43 -6.39 -55.74
CA VAL A 273 37.71 -6.48 -55.01
C VAL A 273 38.36 -7.86 -55.14
N GLY A 274 37.74 -8.81 -55.85
CA GLY A 274 38.27 -10.14 -56.09
C GLY A 274 38.03 -11.15 -54.94
N LEU A 275 37.12 -10.87 -54.03
CA LEU A 275 36.70 -11.81 -52.99
C LEU A 275 35.76 -12.87 -53.57
N ALA A 276 35.88 -14.12 -53.12
CA ALA A 276 34.90 -15.16 -53.44
C ALA A 276 33.53 -14.81 -52.78
N PRO A 277 32.39 -15.07 -53.44
CA PRO A 277 31.07 -14.75 -52.90
C PRO A 277 30.81 -15.33 -51.51
N GLU A 278 31.42 -16.45 -51.17
CA GLU A 278 31.30 -17.12 -49.87
C GLU A 278 32.10 -16.41 -48.76
N ALA A 279 33.05 -15.55 -49.13
CA ALA A 279 33.88 -14.78 -48.18
C ALA A 279 33.26 -13.41 -47.87
N VAL A 280 32.21 -13.00 -48.56
CA VAL A 280 31.52 -11.73 -48.32
C VAL A 280 30.59 -11.89 -47.15
N LYS A 281 30.79 -11.07 -46.12
CA LYS A 281 29.92 -11.03 -44.94
C LYS A 281 28.60 -10.35 -45.27
N LEU A 282 27.55 -11.13 -45.24
CA LEU A 282 26.19 -10.71 -45.56
C LEU A 282 25.42 -10.36 -44.31
N VAL A 283 24.30 -9.68 -44.49
CA VAL A 283 23.33 -9.38 -43.46
C VAL A 283 22.30 -10.51 -43.45
N TYR A 284 22.10 -11.11 -42.30
CA TYR A 284 21.00 -12.05 -42.08
C TYR A 284 19.83 -11.33 -41.49
N ALA A 285 18.62 -11.55 -42.04
CA ALA A 285 17.41 -10.93 -41.52
C ALA A 285 16.31 -11.98 -41.39
N GLN A 286 15.54 -11.87 -40.32
CA GLN A 286 14.40 -12.73 -40.06
C GLN A 286 13.21 -11.88 -39.59
N GLU A 287 12.07 -12.07 -40.27
CA GLU A 287 10.82 -11.45 -39.82
C GLU A 287 10.27 -12.17 -38.58
N GLN A 288 9.93 -11.41 -37.56
CA GLN A 288 9.32 -11.91 -36.34
C GLN A 288 8.16 -11.03 -35.93
N TYR A 289 7.12 -11.63 -35.34
CA TYR A 289 5.97 -10.88 -34.83
C TYR A 289 6.18 -10.62 -33.35
N GLU A 290 6.38 -9.34 -32.99
CA GLU A 290 6.62 -8.91 -31.62
C GLU A 290 5.46 -8.12 -31.05
N TYR A 291 5.34 -8.17 -29.72
CA TYR A 291 4.39 -7.35 -28.99
C TYR A 291 5.11 -6.19 -28.33
N TYR A 292 4.53 -5.00 -28.48
CA TYR A 292 4.97 -3.79 -27.80
C TYR A 292 3.81 -3.11 -27.10
N TRP A 293 4.11 -2.26 -26.12
CA TRP A 293 3.11 -1.47 -25.41
C TRP A 293 2.96 -0.08 -26.03
N ARG A 294 1.71 0.30 -26.22
CA ARG A 294 1.31 1.58 -26.77
C ARG A 294 0.35 2.27 -25.80
N VAL A 295 0.50 3.58 -25.58
CA VAL A 295 -0.42 4.40 -24.79
C VAL A 295 -1.26 5.29 -25.69
N LYS A 296 -2.56 5.35 -25.40
CA LYS A 296 -3.53 6.25 -26.00
C LYS A 296 -4.20 7.08 -24.92
N TYR A 297 -4.31 8.35 -25.17
CA TYR A 297 -5.08 9.29 -24.33
C TYR A 297 -6.36 9.63 -25.06
N LEU A 298 -7.49 9.18 -24.53
CA LEU A 298 -8.80 9.27 -25.18
C LEU A 298 -9.70 10.22 -24.39
N THR A 299 -10.53 10.97 -25.12
CA THR A 299 -11.65 11.66 -24.53
C THR A 299 -12.81 10.70 -24.26
N PRO A 300 -13.81 11.06 -23.42
CA PRO A 300 -15.00 10.23 -23.20
C PRO A 300 -15.77 9.87 -24.48
N ASN A 301 -15.67 10.71 -25.53
CA ASN A 301 -16.31 10.49 -26.84
C ASN A 301 -15.48 9.60 -27.77
N GLY A 302 -14.31 9.12 -27.33
CA GLY A 302 -13.45 8.26 -28.13
C GLY A 302 -12.45 8.99 -29.05
N HIS A 303 -12.36 10.33 -28.98
CA HIS A 303 -11.30 11.05 -29.70
C HIS A 303 -9.94 10.78 -29.07
N CYS A 304 -8.96 10.43 -29.90
CA CYS A 304 -7.58 10.26 -29.48
C CYS A 304 -6.89 11.63 -29.43
N ILE A 305 -6.49 12.06 -28.23
CA ILE A 305 -5.74 13.30 -28.02
C ILE A 305 -4.26 13.08 -28.37
N LYS A 306 -3.71 11.95 -27.94
CA LYS A 306 -2.32 11.59 -28.16
C LYS A 306 -2.16 10.08 -28.16
N GLU A 307 -1.35 9.59 -29.07
CA GLU A 307 -0.94 8.20 -29.16
C GLU A 307 0.57 8.13 -29.28
N MET A 308 1.20 7.21 -28.57
CA MET A 308 2.64 7.01 -28.60
C MET A 308 3.01 5.59 -28.13
N GLU A 309 4.14 5.10 -28.57
CA GLU A 309 4.74 3.90 -28.00
C GLU A 309 5.24 4.16 -26.58
N THR A 310 5.50 3.10 -25.82
CA THR A 310 6.03 3.25 -24.47
C THR A 310 7.32 4.09 -24.48
N PRO A 311 7.39 5.15 -23.67
CA PRO A 311 8.61 5.97 -23.60
C PRO A 311 9.69 5.36 -22.70
N TYR A 312 9.41 4.20 -22.10
CA TYR A 312 10.28 3.56 -21.12
C TYR A 312 11.15 2.48 -21.75
N THR A 313 12.44 2.45 -21.39
CA THR A 313 13.38 1.42 -21.85
C THR A 313 13.05 0.01 -21.37
N HIS A 314 12.21 -0.13 -20.34
CA HIS A 314 11.73 -1.45 -19.93
C HIS A 314 10.63 -2.03 -20.83
N GLU A 315 10.20 -1.29 -21.86
CA GLU A 315 9.22 -1.71 -22.90
C GLU A 315 7.85 -2.13 -22.36
N GLU A 316 7.54 -1.89 -21.10
CA GLU A 316 6.30 -2.25 -20.44
C GLU A 316 5.44 -1.02 -20.11
N HIS A 317 4.25 -1.27 -19.60
CA HIS A 317 3.39 -0.24 -19.03
C HIS A 317 3.90 0.22 -17.64
N PRO A 318 3.60 1.44 -17.21
CA PRO A 318 4.11 2.00 -15.94
C PRO A 318 3.38 1.51 -14.68
N TYR A 319 2.36 0.69 -14.80
CA TYR A 319 1.56 0.20 -13.67
C TYR A 319 2.21 -1.02 -13.04
N VAL A 320 2.13 -1.08 -11.72
CA VAL A 320 2.52 -2.22 -10.89
C VAL A 320 1.32 -2.60 -10.06
N LEU A 321 0.97 -3.87 -10.06
CA LEU A 321 -0.22 -4.40 -9.42
C LEU A 321 0.18 -5.32 -8.26
N ALA A 322 -0.39 -5.09 -7.10
CA ALA A 322 -0.39 -6.04 -6.00
C ALA A 322 -1.74 -6.76 -5.98
N ALA A 323 -1.75 -8.07 -6.02
CA ALA A 323 -2.98 -8.84 -6.00
C ALA A 323 -2.92 -9.96 -4.97
N MET A 324 -4.01 -10.17 -4.24
CA MET A 324 -4.23 -11.40 -3.50
C MET A 324 -4.44 -12.55 -4.49
N PRO A 325 -4.21 -13.82 -4.10
CA PRO A 325 -4.36 -14.94 -5.01
C PRO A 325 -5.67 -14.90 -5.80
N ILE A 326 -5.55 -15.03 -7.12
CA ILE A 326 -6.68 -14.98 -8.06
C ILE A 326 -7.24 -16.39 -8.21
N ILE A 327 -8.55 -16.55 -8.05
CA ILE A 327 -9.27 -17.79 -8.29
C ILE A 327 -10.37 -17.47 -9.30
N ASP A 328 -10.38 -18.15 -10.44
CA ASP A 328 -11.34 -17.94 -11.53
C ASP A 328 -11.48 -16.48 -11.96
N GLY A 329 -10.36 -15.77 -12.07
CA GLY A 329 -10.32 -14.35 -12.44
C GLY A 329 -10.94 -13.40 -11.42
N GLN A 330 -11.20 -13.85 -10.19
CA GLN A 330 -11.77 -13.04 -9.12
C GLN A 330 -10.71 -12.71 -8.07
N PHE A 331 -10.68 -11.43 -7.69
CA PHE A 331 -9.90 -10.94 -6.56
C PHE A 331 -10.75 -11.01 -5.31
N LYS A 332 -10.23 -11.60 -4.25
CA LYS A 332 -10.94 -11.72 -2.98
C LYS A 332 -10.29 -10.79 -1.96
N ALA A 333 -11.07 -9.88 -1.40
CA ALA A 333 -10.62 -9.01 -0.32
C ALA A 333 -10.42 -9.81 0.98
N VAL A 334 -9.36 -9.52 1.72
CA VAL A 334 -9.11 -10.14 3.03
C VAL A 334 -10.25 -9.83 4.01
N MET A 335 -10.81 -8.61 3.92
CA MET A 335 -11.94 -8.20 4.77
C MET A 335 -13.26 -8.92 4.47
N SER A 336 -13.45 -9.47 3.28
CA SER A 336 -14.74 -10.07 2.90
C SER A 336 -15.17 -11.18 3.84
N ASP A 337 -14.23 -11.98 4.36
CA ASP A 337 -14.51 -13.07 5.28
C ASP A 337 -14.89 -12.59 6.69
N ILE A 338 -14.51 -11.34 7.04
CA ILE A 338 -14.69 -10.78 8.38
C ILE A 338 -15.95 -9.88 8.46
N VAL A 339 -16.36 -9.29 7.33
CA VAL A 339 -17.49 -8.35 7.29
C VAL A 339 -18.80 -8.98 7.78
N ASP A 340 -19.10 -10.21 7.35
CA ASP A 340 -20.34 -10.85 7.73
C ASP A 340 -20.38 -11.25 9.21
N ILE A 341 -19.24 -11.65 9.78
CA ILE A 341 -19.09 -11.90 11.22
C ILE A 341 -19.28 -10.60 12.00
N GLN A 342 -18.64 -9.51 11.56
CA GLN A 342 -18.80 -8.18 12.16
C GLN A 342 -20.27 -7.74 12.19
N ARG A 343 -20.97 -7.96 11.10
CA ARG A 343 -22.40 -7.66 10.97
C ARG A 343 -23.23 -8.48 11.95
N TYR A 344 -22.92 -9.75 12.11
CA TYR A 344 -23.62 -10.63 13.05
C TYR A 344 -23.36 -10.24 14.50
N ILE A 345 -22.12 -9.90 14.86
CA ILE A 345 -21.77 -9.39 16.19
C ILE A 345 -22.56 -8.12 16.52
N ASN A 346 -22.68 -7.18 15.58
CA ASN A 346 -23.47 -5.97 15.79
C ASN A 346 -24.98 -6.24 15.98
N ARG A 347 -25.53 -7.25 15.26
CA ARG A 347 -26.91 -7.69 15.47
C ARG A 347 -27.12 -8.31 16.85
N LEU A 348 -26.20 -9.16 17.31
CA LEU A 348 -26.22 -9.74 18.63
C LEU A 348 -26.14 -8.66 19.71
N LEU A 349 -25.26 -7.67 19.54
CA LEU A 349 -25.14 -6.56 20.47
C LEU A 349 -26.45 -5.75 20.57
N THR A 350 -27.08 -5.47 19.43
CA THR A 350 -28.38 -4.78 19.36
C THR A 350 -29.48 -5.61 20.01
N LEU A 351 -29.45 -6.94 19.84
CA LEU A 351 -30.39 -7.85 20.47
C LEU A 351 -30.20 -7.92 21.99
N LEU A 352 -28.96 -8.02 22.44
CA LEU A 352 -28.62 -8.02 23.87
C LEU A 352 -29.09 -6.73 24.57
N ASP A 353 -28.84 -5.57 23.98
CA ASP A 353 -29.30 -4.29 24.50
C ASP A 353 -30.84 -4.26 24.60
N PHE A 354 -31.52 -4.72 23.57
CA PHE A 354 -32.99 -4.82 23.58
C PHE A 354 -33.50 -5.78 24.67
N ILE A 355 -32.89 -6.96 24.83
CA ILE A 355 -33.27 -7.92 25.87
C ILE A 355 -33.04 -7.32 27.26
N ILE A 356 -31.89 -6.69 27.52
CA ILE A 356 -31.59 -6.05 28.79
C ILE A 356 -32.60 -4.93 29.08
N GLY A 357 -32.85 -4.06 28.09
CA GLY A 357 -33.80 -2.96 28.21
C GLY A 357 -35.26 -3.42 28.43
N SER A 358 -35.65 -4.51 27.81
CA SER A 358 -37.02 -5.09 27.97
C SER A 358 -37.17 -5.88 29.26
N SER A 359 -36.13 -6.63 29.66
CA SER A 359 -36.17 -7.42 30.90
C SER A 359 -36.16 -6.55 32.14
N ALA A 360 -35.47 -5.39 32.07
CA ALA A 360 -35.42 -4.43 33.20
C ALA A 360 -36.79 -3.83 33.50
N LYS A 361 -37.68 -3.74 32.54
CA LYS A 361 -39.00 -3.12 32.73
C LYS A 361 -40.10 -4.10 33.13
N GLY A 362 -40.01 -5.36 32.77
CA GLY A 362 -41.08 -6.38 32.97
C GLY A 362 -42.43 -5.96 32.35
N LEU A 363 -43.40 -6.86 32.34
CA LEU A 363 -44.77 -6.56 31.98
C LEU A 363 -45.56 -6.27 33.27
N LEU A 364 -46.07 -5.05 33.37
CA LEU A 364 -46.94 -4.68 34.49
C LEU A 364 -48.40 -5.00 34.14
N MET A 365 -48.98 -5.96 34.81
CA MET A 365 -50.43 -6.19 34.75
C MET A 365 -51.11 -5.36 35.84
N VAL A 366 -51.90 -4.42 35.40
CA VAL A 366 -52.65 -3.52 36.30
C VAL A 366 -54.14 -3.82 36.11
N PRO A 367 -54.83 -4.31 37.13
CA PRO A 367 -56.29 -4.39 37.08
C PRO A 367 -56.86 -2.98 36.93
N GLN A 368 -57.83 -2.81 36.04
CA GLN A 368 -58.39 -1.50 35.73
C GLN A 368 -59.03 -0.83 36.96
N GLU A 369 -59.51 -1.64 37.91
CA GLU A 369 -60.08 -1.21 39.19
C GLU A 369 -59.10 -0.58 40.18
N CYS A 370 -57.79 -0.79 39.95
CA CYS A 370 -56.74 -0.24 40.81
C CYS A 370 -56.28 1.16 40.40
N ILE A 371 -56.67 1.63 39.21
CA ILE A 371 -56.25 2.94 38.70
C ILE A 371 -57.10 4.00 39.37
N PRO A 372 -56.52 5.04 39.99
CA PRO A 372 -57.25 6.18 40.55
C PRO A 372 -58.08 6.90 39.47
N ASP A 373 -59.26 7.40 39.87
CA ASP A 373 -60.16 8.10 38.94
C ASP A 373 -59.60 9.40 38.35
N ASP A 374 -58.57 9.93 38.99
CA ASP A 374 -57.85 11.16 38.63
C ASP A 374 -56.58 10.94 37.80
N MET A 375 -56.26 9.66 37.46
CA MET A 375 -55.04 9.31 36.75
C MET A 375 -55.35 8.50 35.48
N ASP A 376 -54.85 8.95 34.34
CA ASP A 376 -54.95 8.17 33.07
C ASP A 376 -53.93 7.02 33.06
N ILE A 377 -54.24 5.98 32.28
CA ILE A 377 -53.35 4.81 32.07
C ILE A 377 -51.93 5.24 31.65
N LYS A 378 -51.85 6.31 30.85
CA LYS A 378 -50.55 6.86 30.39
C LYS A 378 -49.76 7.48 31.52
N ASP A 379 -50.42 8.18 32.43
CA ASP A 379 -49.77 8.84 33.56
C ASP A 379 -49.38 7.81 34.62
N PHE A 380 -50.22 6.78 34.82
CA PHE A 380 -49.86 5.62 35.63
C PHE A 380 -48.61 4.91 35.13
N ALA A 381 -48.50 4.67 33.81
CA ALA A 381 -47.34 4.07 33.19
C ALA A 381 -46.10 4.96 33.30
N ARG A 382 -46.24 6.29 33.19
CA ARG A 382 -45.13 7.24 33.37
C ARG A 382 -44.60 7.24 34.80
N GLU A 383 -45.50 7.23 35.80
CA GLU A 383 -45.10 7.25 37.21
C GLU A 383 -44.44 5.88 37.58
N TYR A 384 -44.92 4.80 37.03
CA TYR A 384 -44.31 3.45 37.21
C TYR A 384 -42.86 3.37 36.67
N VAL A 385 -42.58 4.05 35.58
CA VAL A 385 -41.22 4.08 34.96
C VAL A 385 -40.27 5.04 35.68
N LYS A 386 -40.79 5.97 36.47
CA LYS A 386 -40.02 6.97 37.19
C LYS A 386 -39.17 6.33 38.30
N VAL A 387 -37.91 6.74 38.42
CA VAL A 387 -37.07 6.35 39.55
C VAL A 387 -37.67 6.96 40.83
N ASN A 388 -37.98 6.13 41.82
CA ASN A 388 -38.68 6.52 43.04
C ASN A 388 -40.15 7.02 42.82
N GLY A 389 -40.80 6.62 41.74
CA GLY A 389 -42.21 6.94 41.53
C GLY A 389 -43.12 6.34 42.64
N VAL A 390 -44.08 7.10 43.08
CA VAL A 390 -45.07 6.67 44.08
C VAL A 390 -46.44 6.71 43.44
N ILE A 391 -47.09 5.58 43.42
CA ILE A 391 -48.45 5.44 42.87
C ILE A 391 -49.42 5.11 44.05
N LEU A 392 -50.39 5.97 44.25
CA LEU A 392 -51.50 5.70 45.18
C LEU A 392 -52.56 4.90 44.46
N LEU A 393 -52.92 3.74 44.99
CA LEU A 393 -53.96 2.87 44.41
C LEU A 393 -55.34 3.28 44.94
N LYS A 394 -56.39 3.02 44.14
CA LYS A 394 -57.81 3.31 44.52
C LYS A 394 -58.20 2.56 45.78
N LYS A 395 -58.84 3.25 46.71
CA LYS A 395 -59.34 2.68 47.98
C LYS A 395 -60.42 1.62 47.68
N GLY A 396 -60.17 0.35 48.06
CA GLY A 396 -61.08 -0.73 47.80
C GLY A 396 -60.61 -1.76 46.74
N ALA A 397 -59.41 -1.63 46.23
CA ALA A 397 -58.84 -2.57 45.27
C ALA A 397 -58.63 -4.02 45.81
N GLY A 398 -58.71 -4.21 47.13
CA GLY A 398 -58.62 -5.51 47.80
C GLY A 398 -57.32 -6.27 47.42
N ASP A 399 -57.41 -7.55 47.23
CA ASP A 399 -56.27 -8.41 46.82
C ASP A 399 -55.85 -8.26 45.37
N LYS A 400 -56.50 -7.39 44.58
CA LYS A 400 -56.17 -7.13 43.18
C LYS A 400 -55.07 -6.08 43.04
N LEU A 401 -53.87 -6.44 43.46
CA LEU A 401 -52.70 -5.56 43.31
C LEU A 401 -52.07 -5.64 41.93
N PRO A 402 -51.49 -4.58 41.41
CA PRO A 402 -50.67 -4.62 40.23
C PRO A 402 -49.57 -5.69 40.38
N LYS A 403 -49.47 -6.59 39.43
CA LYS A 403 -48.45 -7.64 39.41
C LYS A 403 -47.47 -7.38 38.29
N GLN A 404 -46.20 -7.27 38.66
CA GLN A 404 -45.14 -7.27 37.69
C GLN A 404 -44.83 -8.71 37.29
N ILE A 405 -45.07 -9.05 36.06
CA ILE A 405 -44.57 -10.29 35.46
C ILE A 405 -43.16 -10.01 35.03
N ALA A 406 -42.20 -10.54 35.78
CA ALA A 406 -40.85 -10.60 35.31
C ALA A 406 -40.86 -11.42 33.99
N THR A 407 -40.67 -10.77 32.86
CA THR A 407 -40.30 -11.46 31.62
C THR A 407 -39.06 -12.24 31.97
N ASN A 408 -39.15 -13.57 31.84
CA ASN A 408 -38.03 -14.45 32.16
C ASN A 408 -36.74 -13.80 31.77
N SER A 409 -35.85 -13.60 32.73
CA SER A 409 -34.46 -13.20 32.53
C SER A 409 -33.67 -14.36 31.92
N THR A 410 -34.21 -14.99 30.91
CA THR A 410 -33.48 -15.95 30.12
C THR A 410 -32.50 -15.17 29.29
N ASN A 411 -31.36 -14.98 29.88
CA ASN A 411 -30.12 -14.75 29.18
C ASN A 411 -29.85 -16.03 28.36
N ILE A 412 -30.63 -16.20 27.28
CA ILE A 412 -30.71 -17.42 26.45
C ILE A 412 -29.43 -17.55 25.68
N GLY A 413 -28.30 -17.80 26.34
CA GLY A 413 -27.05 -18.03 25.65
C GLY A 413 -26.58 -16.91 24.72
N ALA A 414 -27.29 -15.78 24.66
CA ALA A 414 -26.96 -14.68 23.74
C ALA A 414 -25.60 -14.07 24.05
N TRP A 415 -25.23 -14.03 25.33
CA TRP A 415 -23.93 -13.60 25.77
C TRP A 415 -22.83 -14.63 25.42
N GLU A 416 -23.12 -15.90 25.59
CA GLU A 416 -22.22 -16.99 25.21
C GLU A 416 -22.01 -17.01 23.70
N LEU A 417 -23.10 -16.83 22.93
CA LEU A 417 -23.04 -16.72 21.48
C LEU A 417 -22.21 -15.50 21.04
N PHE A 418 -22.40 -14.34 21.68
CA PHE A 418 -21.60 -13.15 21.41
C PHE A 418 -20.10 -13.40 21.66
N ASN A 419 -19.74 -14.03 22.78
CA ASN A 419 -18.36 -14.36 23.09
C ASN A 419 -17.79 -15.41 22.11
N THR A 420 -18.61 -16.36 21.68
CA THR A 420 -18.23 -17.35 20.67
C THR A 420 -17.94 -16.67 19.34
N GLU A 421 -18.80 -15.77 18.87
CA GLU A 421 -18.58 -15.02 17.63
C GLU A 421 -17.36 -14.10 17.72
N MET A 422 -17.08 -13.49 18.86
CA MET A 422 -15.86 -12.74 19.09
C MET A 422 -14.60 -13.62 18.99
N THR A 423 -14.68 -14.85 19.51
CA THR A 423 -13.59 -15.82 19.41
C THR A 423 -13.40 -16.29 17.96
N ILE A 424 -14.48 -16.58 17.24
CA ILE A 424 -14.45 -16.94 15.82
C ILE A 424 -13.84 -15.80 15.00
N MET A 425 -14.26 -14.56 15.27
CA MET A 425 -13.69 -13.40 14.60
C MET A 425 -12.19 -13.29 14.82
N GLN A 426 -11.70 -13.50 16.05
CA GLN A 426 -10.27 -13.52 16.36
C GLN A 426 -9.53 -14.65 15.63
N GLN A 427 -10.13 -15.84 15.55
CA GLN A 427 -9.55 -16.99 14.84
C GLN A 427 -9.43 -16.74 13.33
N ILE A 428 -10.51 -16.24 12.70
CA ILE A 428 -10.54 -15.98 11.25
C ILE A 428 -9.65 -14.79 10.88
N SER A 429 -9.67 -13.74 11.70
CA SER A 429 -8.82 -12.57 11.46
C SER A 429 -7.35 -12.79 11.81
N GLY A 430 -7.02 -13.83 12.56
CA GLY A 430 -5.67 -14.07 13.07
C GLY A 430 -5.21 -13.10 14.16
N LEU A 431 -6.10 -12.25 14.65
CA LEU A 431 -5.80 -11.28 15.71
C LEU A 431 -6.00 -11.87 17.09
N ASN A 432 -4.96 -12.46 17.67
CA ASN A 432 -4.98 -12.89 19.07
C ASN A 432 -4.51 -11.76 19.98
N GLY A 433 -4.77 -11.94 21.27
CA GLY A 433 -4.32 -11.02 22.32
C GLY A 433 -2.81 -10.75 22.31
N ALA A 434 -2.00 -11.72 21.88
CA ALA A 434 -0.55 -11.57 21.78
C ALA A 434 -0.12 -10.50 20.76
N ILE A 435 -0.76 -10.44 19.57
CA ILE A 435 -0.52 -9.38 18.57
C ILE A 435 -1.04 -8.02 19.04
N GLN A 436 -2.13 -8.03 19.81
CA GLN A 436 -2.75 -6.80 20.33
C GLN A 436 -2.00 -6.22 21.54
N GLY A 437 -0.91 -6.82 21.97
CA GLY A 437 -0.13 -6.38 23.13
C GLY A 437 -0.82 -6.62 24.47
N GLN A 438 -1.79 -7.53 24.54
CA GLN A 438 -2.40 -7.92 25.81
C GLN A 438 -1.37 -8.61 26.69
N THR A 439 -1.34 -8.23 27.96
CA THR A 439 -0.45 -8.86 28.94
C THR A 439 -0.82 -10.34 29.09
N PRO A 440 0.19 -11.25 29.03
CA PRO A 440 -0.06 -12.66 29.25
C PRO A 440 -0.60 -12.90 30.66
N HIS A 441 -1.38 -13.97 30.84
CA HIS A 441 -1.80 -14.39 32.17
C HIS A 441 -0.58 -14.61 33.08
N ALA A 442 -0.75 -14.35 34.38
CA ALA A 442 0.29 -14.62 35.37
C ALA A 442 0.77 -16.08 35.22
N ASN A 443 2.10 -16.30 35.19
CA ASN A 443 2.77 -17.56 34.96
C ASN A 443 2.86 -18.08 33.51
N THR A 444 2.53 -17.28 32.49
CA THR A 444 2.80 -17.68 31.10
C THR A 444 4.30 -17.54 30.79
N PRO A 445 4.99 -18.61 30.36
CA PRO A 445 6.38 -18.51 29.96
C PRO A 445 6.56 -17.52 28.81
N SER A 446 7.59 -16.67 28.87
CA SER A 446 7.88 -15.67 27.82
C SER A 446 8.09 -16.31 26.44
N SER A 447 8.65 -17.53 26.40
CA SER A 447 8.84 -18.30 25.18
C SER A 447 7.50 -18.70 24.54
N LEU A 448 6.51 -19.11 25.34
CA LEU A 448 5.18 -19.48 24.84
C LEU A 448 4.46 -18.26 24.27
N TYR A 449 4.57 -17.11 24.94
CA TYR A 449 3.97 -15.86 24.45
C TYR A 449 4.60 -15.39 23.13
N ALA A 450 5.93 -15.45 23.03
CA ALA A 450 6.64 -15.14 21.79
C ALA A 450 6.25 -16.10 20.65
N GLN A 451 6.08 -17.39 20.96
CA GLN A 451 5.65 -18.39 20.00
C GLN A 451 4.20 -18.15 19.54
N GLN A 452 3.29 -17.78 20.43
CA GLN A 452 1.93 -17.41 20.08
C GLN A 452 1.88 -16.17 19.19
N ALA A 453 2.69 -15.15 19.47
CA ALA A 453 2.80 -13.97 18.63
C ALA A 453 3.34 -14.33 17.23
N GLN A 454 4.31 -15.22 17.15
CA GLN A 454 4.87 -15.70 15.88
C GLN A 454 3.84 -16.48 15.04
N TYR A 455 3.11 -17.42 15.66
CA TYR A 455 2.06 -18.18 14.95
C TYR A 455 0.92 -17.28 14.46
N SER A 456 0.59 -16.26 15.22
CA SER A 456 -0.45 -15.30 14.81
C SER A 456 0.00 -14.46 13.60
N ALA A 457 1.28 -14.13 13.51
CA ALA A 457 1.83 -13.42 12.37
C ALA A 457 1.76 -14.23 11.06
N GLN A 458 1.70 -15.58 11.14
CA GLN A 458 1.60 -16.45 9.96
C GLN A 458 0.33 -16.20 9.13
N ASN A 459 -0.76 -15.76 9.74
CA ASN A 459 -1.99 -15.43 9.02
C ASN A 459 -1.83 -14.25 8.06
N PHE A 460 -0.83 -13.40 8.27
CA PHE A 460 -0.54 -12.25 7.43
C PHE A 460 0.58 -12.49 6.42
N VAL A 461 1.21 -13.67 6.44
CA VAL A 461 2.37 -13.97 5.57
C VAL A 461 2.00 -13.80 4.10
N VAL A 462 0.85 -14.34 3.66
CA VAL A 462 0.42 -14.23 2.27
C VAL A 462 0.19 -12.77 1.87
N LEU A 463 -0.40 -11.97 2.74
CA LEU A 463 -0.62 -10.53 2.49
C LEU A 463 0.71 -9.79 2.33
N PHE A 464 1.64 -10.00 3.27
CA PHE A 464 2.94 -9.34 3.24
C PHE A 464 3.85 -9.86 2.14
N GLU A 465 3.74 -11.12 1.75
CA GLU A 465 4.49 -11.67 0.61
C GLU A 465 4.06 -11.03 -0.71
N ASN A 466 2.74 -10.95 -0.96
CA ASN A 466 2.23 -10.24 -2.13
C ASN A 466 2.61 -8.74 -2.13
N TYR A 467 2.64 -8.13 -0.95
CA TYR A 467 3.12 -6.76 -0.80
C TYR A 467 4.63 -6.64 -1.09
N ASN A 468 5.46 -7.60 -0.65
CA ASN A 468 6.90 -7.60 -0.92
C ASN A 468 7.20 -7.78 -2.41
N MET A 469 6.52 -8.73 -3.08
CA MET A 469 6.62 -8.91 -4.54
C MET A 469 6.24 -7.64 -5.29
N PHE A 470 5.17 -6.96 -4.86
CA PHE A 470 4.79 -5.66 -5.41
C PHE A 470 5.89 -4.60 -5.22
N CYS A 471 6.53 -4.56 -4.05
CA CYS A 471 7.64 -3.64 -3.80
C CYS A 471 8.83 -3.94 -4.72
N GLU A 472 9.16 -5.20 -4.94
CA GLU A 472 10.24 -5.62 -5.83
C GLU A 472 9.97 -5.19 -7.28
N GLU A 473 8.79 -5.48 -7.81
CA GLU A 473 8.40 -5.09 -9.17
C GLU A 473 8.33 -3.55 -9.33
N ARG A 474 7.76 -2.85 -8.34
CA ARG A 474 7.71 -1.39 -8.33
C ARG A 474 9.11 -0.78 -8.38
N ASP A 475 10.00 -1.31 -7.55
CA ASP A 475 11.33 -0.76 -7.37
C ASP A 475 12.23 -1.13 -8.56
N GLU A 476 11.99 -2.27 -9.21
CA GLU A 476 12.64 -2.64 -10.47
C GLU A 476 12.25 -1.67 -11.60
N LYS A 477 10.96 -1.43 -11.79
CA LYS A 477 10.48 -0.45 -12.79
C LYS A 477 11.00 0.95 -12.47
N LEU A 478 10.99 1.35 -11.19
CA LEU A 478 11.52 2.63 -10.77
C LEU A 478 13.01 2.76 -11.08
N LEU A 479 13.79 1.73 -10.80
CA LEU A 479 15.22 1.75 -11.05
C LEU A 479 15.52 1.88 -12.55
N LYS A 480 14.83 1.12 -13.41
CA LYS A 480 14.93 1.24 -14.88
C LYS A 480 14.59 2.65 -15.36
N VAL A 481 13.55 3.26 -14.80
CA VAL A 481 13.17 4.65 -15.08
C VAL A 481 14.26 5.64 -14.61
N LEU A 482 14.84 5.43 -13.42
CA LEU A 482 15.93 6.28 -12.92
C LEU A 482 17.18 6.14 -13.81
N MET A 483 17.54 4.94 -14.21
CA MET A 483 18.70 4.69 -15.11
C MET A 483 18.51 5.37 -16.47
N GLN A 484 17.30 5.40 -16.99
CA GLN A 484 16.99 6.06 -18.27
C GLN A 484 17.04 7.59 -18.17
N PHE A 485 16.44 8.16 -17.13
CA PHE A 485 16.18 9.62 -17.06
C PHE A 485 17.15 10.40 -16.16
N TYR A 486 17.93 9.72 -15.32
CA TYR A 486 18.97 10.39 -14.55
C TYR A 486 20.23 10.56 -15.41
N THR A 487 20.33 11.71 -16.06
CA THR A 487 21.44 12.04 -16.99
C THR A 487 22.59 12.80 -16.33
N THR A 488 22.42 13.25 -15.10
CA THR A 488 23.42 14.06 -14.38
C THR A 488 23.83 13.39 -13.08
N ARG A 489 25.11 13.58 -12.68
CA ARG A 489 25.63 13.13 -11.39
C ARG A 489 24.81 13.73 -10.24
N ARG A 490 24.39 12.90 -9.27
CA ARG A 490 23.58 13.32 -8.12
C ARG A 490 24.11 12.72 -6.84
N TYR A 491 24.05 13.49 -5.74
CA TYR A 491 24.30 12.96 -4.42
C TYR A 491 23.10 12.16 -3.93
N VAL A 492 23.30 10.90 -3.58
CA VAL A 492 22.23 9.94 -3.22
C VAL A 492 22.40 9.32 -1.83
N ASP A 493 23.55 9.50 -1.18
CA ASP A 493 23.77 8.99 0.17
C ASP A 493 22.99 9.81 1.21
N ILE A 494 21.86 9.29 1.65
CA ILE A 494 20.98 9.97 2.60
C ILE A 494 21.48 9.78 4.04
N ASN A 495 22.08 8.64 4.32
CA ASN A 495 22.44 8.24 5.68
C ASN A 495 23.89 8.58 6.05
N GLY A 496 24.71 9.03 5.09
CA GLY A 496 26.14 9.31 5.30
C GLY A 496 26.98 8.07 5.64
N LYS A 497 26.40 6.87 5.47
CA LYS A 497 27.02 5.61 5.90
C LYS A 497 27.75 4.84 4.78
N SER A 498 27.67 5.34 3.57
CA SER A 498 28.30 4.66 2.42
C SER A 498 29.82 4.63 2.56
N VAL A 499 30.39 3.44 2.52
CA VAL A 499 31.82 3.18 2.69
C VAL A 499 32.57 3.59 1.42
N SER A 500 31.95 3.40 0.25
CA SER A 500 32.53 3.73 -1.06
C SER A 500 32.15 5.15 -1.49
N GLU A 501 33.12 5.90 -2.04
CA GLU A 501 32.81 7.20 -2.65
C GLU A 501 31.87 7.08 -3.85
N LEU A 502 31.92 5.97 -4.59
CA LEU A 502 31.01 5.65 -5.68
C LEU A 502 29.56 5.52 -5.21
N ALA A 503 29.34 4.95 -4.03
CA ALA A 503 28.00 4.79 -3.47
C ALA A 503 27.36 6.09 -2.99
N LYS A 504 28.15 7.18 -2.80
CA LYS A 504 27.63 8.50 -2.41
C LYS A 504 26.98 9.27 -3.55
N TYR A 505 27.40 9.02 -4.77
CA TYR A 505 26.95 9.74 -5.95
C TYR A 505 26.41 8.77 -6.99
N TYR A 506 25.24 9.07 -7.55
CA TYR A 506 24.73 8.40 -8.73
C TYR A 506 25.49 8.90 -9.96
N GLU A 507 26.14 7.99 -10.68
CA GLU A 507 26.89 8.27 -11.91
C GLU A 507 26.21 7.57 -13.09
N PRO A 508 25.63 8.35 -14.05
CA PRO A 508 24.85 7.77 -15.16
C PRO A 508 25.66 6.82 -16.05
N GLU A 509 26.94 7.14 -16.30
CA GLU A 509 27.82 6.32 -17.14
C GLU A 509 28.12 4.95 -16.52
N MET A 510 28.22 4.92 -15.19
CA MET A 510 28.44 3.69 -14.44
C MET A 510 27.14 2.86 -14.36
N ALA A 511 26.01 3.53 -14.12
CA ALA A 511 24.71 2.86 -14.04
C ALA A 511 24.36 2.13 -15.35
N ARG A 512 24.67 2.70 -16.51
CA ARG A 512 24.42 2.11 -17.82
C ARG A 512 25.28 0.88 -18.13
N LYS A 513 26.39 0.68 -17.42
CA LYS A 513 27.26 -0.49 -17.60
C LYS A 513 26.69 -1.75 -16.93
N ILE A 514 25.75 -1.58 -16.01
CA ILE A 514 25.11 -2.71 -15.35
C ILE A 514 24.03 -3.26 -16.29
N VAL A 515 24.29 -4.41 -16.86
CA VAL A 515 23.32 -5.09 -17.71
C VAL A 515 22.35 -5.91 -16.86
N ASP A 516 22.84 -6.53 -15.78
CA ASP A 516 22.09 -7.45 -14.94
C ASP A 516 22.22 -7.13 -13.45
N PHE A 517 21.09 -6.93 -12.80
CA PHE A 517 20.97 -6.81 -11.34
C PHE A 517 19.79 -7.61 -10.82
N ASN A 518 19.89 -8.03 -9.56
CA ASN A 518 18.78 -8.66 -8.86
C ASN A 518 18.31 -7.72 -7.73
N LEU A 519 17.00 -7.61 -7.60
CA LEU A 519 16.37 -6.91 -6.49
C LEU A 519 15.86 -7.93 -5.50
N THR A 520 16.06 -7.68 -4.23
CA THR A 520 15.45 -8.46 -3.16
C THR A 520 15.00 -7.53 -2.05
N THR A 521 13.84 -7.81 -1.50
CA THR A 521 13.39 -7.13 -0.30
C THR A 521 14.08 -7.75 0.91
N SER A 522 14.74 -6.93 1.70
CA SER A 522 15.30 -7.33 2.99
C SER A 522 14.58 -6.59 4.12
N LYS A 523 14.48 -7.26 5.28
CA LYS A 523 13.98 -6.55 6.47
C LYS A 523 14.93 -5.42 6.80
N SER A 524 14.37 -4.23 6.97
CA SER A 524 15.16 -3.07 7.36
C SER A 524 15.79 -3.30 8.74
N THR A 525 17.09 -3.08 8.83
CA THR A 525 17.81 -3.10 10.10
C THR A 525 17.45 -1.89 10.98
N ASP A 526 16.63 -0.98 10.47
CA ASP A 526 16.24 0.26 11.14
C ASP A 526 15.04 0.11 12.10
N THR A 527 14.56 -1.12 12.37
CA THR A 527 13.51 -1.33 13.38
C THR A 527 14.06 -1.14 14.79
N PRO A 528 13.29 -0.51 15.71
CA PRO A 528 13.72 -0.35 17.10
C PRO A 528 14.12 -1.67 17.77
N VAL A 529 13.36 -2.74 17.46
CA VAL A 529 13.63 -4.08 18.03
C VAL A 529 14.92 -4.68 17.47
N PHE A 530 15.16 -4.54 16.16
CA PHE A 530 16.37 -5.05 15.54
C PHE A 530 17.60 -4.27 15.99
N ARG A 531 17.48 -2.93 16.11
CA ARG A 531 18.53 -2.08 16.69
C ARG A 531 18.88 -2.53 18.09
N GLN A 532 17.87 -2.77 18.94
CA GLN A 532 18.07 -3.23 20.30
C GLN A 532 18.78 -4.60 20.36
N LEU A 533 18.34 -5.56 19.53
CA LEU A 533 18.97 -6.88 19.43
C LEU A 533 20.41 -6.80 18.89
N THR A 534 20.65 -5.94 17.93
CA THR A 534 21.99 -5.71 17.37
C THR A 534 22.89 -5.04 18.39
N ASP A 535 22.41 -4.02 19.09
CA ASP A 535 23.15 -3.35 20.15
C ASP A 535 23.47 -4.30 21.31
N ASP A 536 22.52 -5.17 21.72
CA ASP A 536 22.73 -6.20 22.73
C ASP A 536 23.78 -7.25 22.29
N LEU A 537 23.75 -7.65 21.01
CA LEU A 537 24.74 -8.56 20.44
C LEU A 537 26.12 -7.91 20.38
N LEU A 538 26.20 -6.68 19.89
CA LEU A 538 27.43 -5.92 19.80
C LEU A 538 28.02 -5.64 21.19
N MET A 539 27.17 -5.37 22.18
CA MET A 539 27.60 -5.20 23.58
C MET A 539 28.23 -6.48 24.13
N LYS A 540 27.57 -7.64 23.91
CA LYS A 540 28.11 -8.94 24.32
C LYS A 540 29.43 -9.28 23.62
N LEU A 541 29.57 -8.93 22.34
CA LEU A 541 30.82 -9.13 21.60
C LEU A 541 31.92 -8.19 22.09
N LEU A 542 31.62 -6.97 22.48
CA LEU A 542 32.52 -6.01 23.10
C LEU A 542 32.95 -6.52 24.49
N GLU A 543 31.99 -6.96 25.33
CA GLU A 543 32.25 -7.54 26.67
C GLU A 543 33.15 -8.78 26.59
N SER A 544 32.99 -9.61 25.55
CA SER A 544 33.84 -10.79 25.32
C SER A 544 35.19 -10.45 24.70
N GLY A 545 35.50 -9.20 24.43
CA GLY A 545 36.75 -8.76 23.81
C GLY A 545 36.96 -9.19 22.35
N ARG A 546 35.90 -9.66 21.67
CA ARG A 546 35.97 -10.14 20.28
C ARG A 546 35.92 -9.04 19.24
N ILE A 547 35.40 -7.86 19.61
CA ILE A 547 35.35 -6.69 18.73
C ILE A 547 35.97 -5.49 19.47
N PRO A 548 36.75 -4.65 18.76
CA PRO A 548 37.25 -3.41 19.33
C PRO A 548 36.14 -2.34 19.44
N LEU A 549 36.32 -1.40 20.36
CA LEU A 549 35.35 -0.33 20.64
C LEU A 549 35.02 0.50 19.40
N GLU A 550 35.95 0.69 18.48
CA GLU A 550 35.73 1.43 17.23
C GLU A 550 34.69 0.75 16.33
N ILE A 551 34.74 -0.58 16.22
CA ILE A 551 33.76 -1.36 15.45
C ILE A 551 32.39 -1.33 16.13
N PHE A 552 32.37 -1.39 17.47
CA PHE A 552 31.13 -1.23 18.23
C PHE A 552 30.48 0.13 17.98
N LEU A 553 31.22 1.23 18.15
CA LEU A 553 30.71 2.59 17.98
C LEU A 553 30.27 2.89 16.52
N LYS A 554 30.92 2.27 15.54
CA LYS A 554 30.55 2.41 14.13
C LYS A 554 29.21 1.75 13.80
N ASN A 555 28.87 0.65 14.48
CA ASN A 555 27.70 -0.17 14.15
C ASN A 555 26.57 -0.10 15.20
N CYS A 556 26.79 0.54 16.35
CA CYS A 556 25.76 0.72 17.36
C CYS A 556 24.77 1.84 16.98
N SER A 557 23.53 1.71 17.43
CA SER A 557 22.46 2.70 17.16
C SER A 557 22.35 3.79 18.24
N ILE A 558 23.33 3.92 19.12
CA ILE A 558 23.32 4.91 20.20
C ILE A 558 23.45 6.32 19.63
N PRO A 559 22.53 7.25 19.94
CA PRO A 559 22.63 8.63 19.48
C PRO A 559 23.94 9.30 19.94
N GLY A 560 24.72 9.80 18.99
CA GLY A 560 26.01 10.45 19.29
C GLY A 560 27.23 9.54 19.25
N ALA A 561 27.09 8.26 18.95
CA ALA A 561 28.20 7.31 18.79
C ALA A 561 29.23 7.79 17.75
N GLU A 562 28.78 8.43 16.67
CA GLU A 562 29.66 9.02 15.63
C GLU A 562 30.53 10.17 16.17
N LYS A 563 29.99 10.99 17.06
CA LYS A 563 30.77 12.07 17.71
C LYS A 563 31.83 11.50 18.63
N ILE A 564 31.45 10.48 19.41
CA ILE A 564 32.38 9.78 20.29
C ILE A 564 33.50 9.10 19.48
N GLN A 565 33.15 8.49 18.33
CA GLN A 565 34.12 7.88 17.44
C GLN A 565 35.08 8.92 16.84
N ALA A 566 34.56 10.08 16.40
CA ALA A 566 35.39 11.16 15.88
C ALA A 566 36.34 11.73 16.95
N GLU A 567 35.83 11.89 18.18
CA GLU A 567 36.65 12.34 19.32
C GLU A 567 37.70 11.31 19.72
N LEU A 568 37.39 10.01 19.71
CA LEU A 568 38.35 8.94 19.95
C LEU A 568 39.43 8.87 18.88
N LYS A 569 39.09 9.09 17.60
CA LYS A 569 40.10 9.18 16.53
C LYS A 569 41.01 10.36 16.69
N THR A 570 40.49 11.56 16.94
CA THR A 570 41.30 12.74 17.19
C THR A 570 42.18 12.57 18.43
N PHE A 571 41.67 11.87 19.46
CA PHE A 571 42.44 11.55 20.67
C PHE A 571 43.56 10.53 20.39
N SER A 572 43.29 9.49 19.62
CA SER A 572 44.30 8.50 19.25
C SER A 572 45.40 9.08 18.36
N GLU A 573 45.03 9.99 17.44
CA GLU A 573 45.99 10.73 16.60
C GLU A 573 46.84 11.72 17.42
N GLN A 574 46.25 12.39 18.42
CA GLN A 574 46.97 13.30 19.33
C GLN A 574 47.86 12.52 20.31
N ALA A 575 47.42 11.33 20.75
CA ALA A 575 48.25 10.46 21.58
C ALA A 575 49.44 9.89 20.81
N ALA A 576 49.25 9.52 19.53
CA ALA A 576 50.34 9.08 18.65
C ALA A 576 51.32 10.20 18.31
N ALA A 577 50.87 11.47 18.33
CA ALA A 577 51.71 12.66 18.09
C ALA A 577 52.45 13.18 19.36
N GLY A 578 52.25 12.54 20.53
CA GLY A 578 52.91 12.92 21.79
C GLY A 578 52.42 14.22 22.42
N GLN A 579 51.26 14.74 21.97
CA GLN A 579 50.64 15.97 22.47
C GLN A 579 49.36 15.64 23.23
N ILE A 580 49.45 15.10 24.43
CA ILE A 580 48.31 14.87 25.29
C ILE A 580 48.18 16.04 26.27
N ASP A 581 47.08 16.77 26.16
CA ASP A 581 46.74 17.85 27.10
C ASP A 581 46.03 17.24 28.32
N PRO A 582 46.64 17.26 29.51
CA PRO A 582 46.09 16.61 30.70
C PRO A 582 44.73 17.18 31.15
N ASP A 583 44.43 18.43 30.83
CA ASP A 583 43.18 19.10 31.19
C ASP A 583 41.98 18.54 30.36
N ARG A 584 42.21 18.13 29.13
CA ARG A 584 41.19 17.52 28.27
C ARG A 584 40.84 16.10 28.72
N LEU A 585 41.81 15.37 29.25
CA LEU A 585 41.61 14.04 29.84
C LEU A 585 40.71 14.11 31.10
N GLN A 586 40.87 15.14 31.91
CA GLN A 586 40.01 15.40 33.07
C GLN A 586 38.62 15.84 32.65
N MET A 587 38.42 16.61 31.58
CA MET A 587 37.11 16.99 31.05
C MET A 587 36.35 15.78 30.50
N LEU A 588 37.02 14.89 29.79
CA LEU A 588 36.39 13.64 29.28
C LEU A 588 36.02 12.69 30.41
N GLN A 589 36.81 12.60 31.45
CA GLN A 589 36.51 11.85 32.66
C GLN A 589 35.33 12.46 33.43
N GLN A 590 35.20 13.76 33.53
CA GLN A 590 34.10 14.46 34.15
C GLN A 590 32.80 14.35 33.33
N ALA A 591 32.85 14.41 32.01
CA ALA A 591 31.70 14.22 31.13
C ALA A 591 31.19 12.77 31.15
N ALA A 592 32.08 11.79 31.22
CA ALA A 592 31.73 10.40 31.40
C ALA A 592 31.10 10.12 32.78
N GLN A 593 31.52 10.85 33.83
CA GLN A 593 30.93 10.74 35.16
C GLN A 593 29.54 11.33 35.29
N GLN A 594 29.21 12.34 34.47
CA GLN A 594 27.90 13.02 34.54
C GLN A 594 26.77 12.35 33.76
N ASN A 595 27.06 11.53 32.76
CA ASN A 595 26.05 10.99 31.82
C ASN A 595 26.08 9.47 31.59
N ALA A 596 26.84 8.69 32.32
CA ALA A 596 27.01 7.28 32.02
C ALA A 596 26.49 6.32 33.11
N ASP A 597 25.84 5.26 32.66
CA ASP A 597 25.54 4.06 33.42
C ASP A 597 26.83 3.51 34.08
N PRO A 598 26.82 3.13 35.39
CA PRO A 598 28.00 2.65 36.14
C PRO A 598 28.80 1.53 35.45
N LYS A 599 28.12 0.71 34.64
CA LYS A 599 28.78 -0.38 33.89
C LYS A 599 29.62 0.11 32.72
N ALA A 600 29.20 1.15 32.01
CA ALA A 600 29.97 1.75 30.93
C ALA A 600 31.25 2.44 31.44
N MET A 601 31.19 3.00 32.64
CA MET A 601 32.33 3.59 33.33
C MET A 601 33.40 2.58 33.74
N ASP A 602 32.99 1.41 34.23
CA ASP A 602 33.92 0.36 34.63
C ASP A 602 34.64 -0.24 33.40
N MET A 603 33.94 -0.36 32.27
CA MET A 603 34.55 -0.78 31.01
C MET A 603 35.53 0.25 30.43
N LEU A 604 35.17 1.53 30.46
CA LEU A 604 36.07 2.61 29.99
C LEU A 604 37.34 2.65 30.84
N LYS A 605 37.24 2.41 32.14
CA LYS A 605 38.35 2.36 33.08
C LYS A 605 39.28 1.15 32.81
N ARG A 606 38.74 -0.03 32.58
CA ARG A 606 39.50 -1.23 32.19
C ARG A 606 40.20 -1.06 30.83
N TYR A 607 39.61 -0.32 29.91
CA TYR A 607 40.20 -0.09 28.61
C TYR A 607 41.33 0.96 28.67
N MET A 608 41.21 1.95 29.56
CA MET A 608 42.25 2.93 29.78
C MET A 608 43.45 2.31 30.53
N ASP A 609 43.23 1.39 31.47
CA ASP A 609 44.28 0.65 32.18
C ASP A 609 45.00 -0.38 31.29
N ALA A 610 44.34 -0.83 30.21
CA ALA A 610 44.96 -1.74 29.21
C ALA A 610 45.74 -1.00 28.11
N ALA A 611 45.57 0.32 27.98
CA ALA A 611 46.27 1.15 27.02
C ALA A 611 47.54 1.82 27.61
N GLN A 612 47.76 1.69 28.92
CA GLN A 612 49.06 1.94 29.60
C GLN A 612 49.92 0.69 29.58
#